data_697d234048c3188e0a56f32900686dfc
#
_entry.id   697d234048c3188e0a56f32900686dfc
#
_cell.length_a   1.000
_cell.length_b   1.000
_cell.length_c   1.000
_cell.angle_alpha   90.00
_cell.angle_beta   90.00
_cell.angle_gamma   90.00
#
_symmetry.space_group_name_H-M   'P 1'
#
loop_
_entity.id
_entity.type
_entity.pdbx_description
1 polymer ?
#
loop_
_entity_poly.entity_id
_entity_poly.type
_entity_poly.pdbx_seq_one_letter_code
_entity_poly.pdbx_strand_id
1 'polypeptide(L)'
;LQEKVFSIIGLGAEAAREAGIAVAHVEAGLRSRNNAMPEEYNRIETDKISSFLFTTEPDAEKNLRDEGVSGKIYPVGNVMIDTLIRFLPIAEKSTVMERLGVKSGTFALITLHRAENVDANLGIALKTIKNSLQGVMKVVFPIHPRTRDAIIKKWGERDFGVWCDRLHIVEPLGYVDFLSLMKNAKVVLTDSGGIQEETTALGVPCLTLRNETERPITVEMGTNEIVGLDATKIRESLKRIVNGTWKHGTVPELWDGHAAERIADILIAA
;
A
#
# COMPACT_ATOMS: atom_id res chain seq x y z
N LEU A 1 2.62 26.41 18.54
CA LEU A 1 2.58 25.04 19.07
C LEU A 1 1.63 24.28 18.16
N GLN A 2 2.18 23.52 17.18
CA GLN A 2 1.40 22.53 16.43
C GLN A 2 0.96 21.47 17.44
N GLU A 3 -0.34 21.24 17.57
CA GLU A 3 -0.85 20.12 18.34
C GLU A 3 -0.29 18.84 17.73
N LYS A 4 0.53 18.13 18.51
CA LYS A 4 1.09 16.83 18.10
C LYS A 4 -0.04 15.82 18.06
N VAL A 5 -0.49 15.43 16.88
CA VAL A 5 -1.49 14.36 16.70
C VAL A 5 -0.78 13.03 16.78
N PHE A 6 -0.75 12.43 17.96
CA PHE A 6 -0.27 11.05 18.12
C PHE A 6 -1.35 10.07 17.65
N SER A 7 -0.92 9.04 16.91
CA SER A 7 -1.76 7.87 16.67
C SER A 7 -1.94 7.06 17.97
N ILE A 8 -2.95 6.20 18.03
CA ILE A 8 -3.14 5.26 19.16
C ILE A 8 -1.86 4.41 19.37
N ILE A 9 -1.16 4.04 18.30
CA ILE A 9 0.10 3.28 18.36
C ILE A 9 1.19 4.08 19.06
N GLY A 10 1.39 5.34 18.70
CA GLY A 10 2.38 6.21 19.34
C GLY A 10 2.09 6.45 20.83
N LEU A 11 0.83 6.70 21.19
CA LEU A 11 0.39 6.85 22.58
C LEU A 11 0.59 5.56 23.39
N GLY A 12 0.30 4.39 22.81
CA GLY A 12 0.52 3.10 23.44
C GLY A 12 2.00 2.81 23.71
N ALA A 13 2.87 3.17 22.77
CA ALA A 13 4.33 3.04 22.92
C ALA A 13 4.89 3.97 24.02
N GLU A 14 4.43 5.23 24.09
CA GLU A 14 4.81 6.15 25.15
C GLU A 14 4.37 5.66 26.53
N ALA A 15 3.11 5.22 26.67
CA ALA A 15 2.59 4.70 27.92
C ALA A 15 3.34 3.43 28.37
N ALA A 16 3.70 2.54 27.45
CA ALA A 16 4.50 1.35 27.76
C ALA A 16 5.89 1.75 28.29
N ARG A 17 6.57 2.71 27.63
CA ARG A 17 7.86 3.21 28.07
C ARG A 17 7.80 3.87 29.44
N GLU A 18 6.78 4.70 29.72
CA GLU A 18 6.57 5.32 31.04
C GLU A 18 6.32 4.29 32.14
N ALA A 19 5.67 3.18 31.80
CA ALA A 19 5.46 2.05 32.69
C ALA A 19 6.69 1.12 32.84
N GLY A 20 7.81 1.42 32.18
CA GLY A 20 9.03 0.59 32.18
C GLY A 20 8.91 -0.70 31.37
N ILE A 21 7.93 -0.78 30.45
CA ILE A 21 7.71 -1.93 29.58
C ILE A 21 8.48 -1.71 28.27
N ALA A 22 9.23 -2.73 27.84
CA ALA A 22 9.96 -2.69 26.58
C ALA A 22 8.99 -2.60 25.38
N VAL A 23 9.30 -1.71 24.43
CA VAL A 23 8.51 -1.51 23.21
C VAL A 23 9.19 -2.21 22.05
N ALA A 24 8.40 -2.97 21.27
CA ALA A 24 8.81 -3.58 20.02
C ALA A 24 8.05 -2.93 18.86
N HIS A 25 8.77 -2.35 17.89
CA HIS A 25 8.17 -1.75 16.71
C HIS A 25 8.36 -2.67 15.49
N VAL A 26 7.27 -3.19 14.97
CA VAL A 26 7.22 -3.96 13.72
C VAL A 26 7.01 -2.98 12.55
N GLU A 27 7.69 -3.19 11.43
CA GLU A 27 7.82 -2.24 10.31
C GLU A 27 8.56 -0.94 10.70
N ALA A 28 9.55 -1.05 11.57
CA ALA A 28 10.37 0.07 12.01
C ALA A 28 11.25 0.63 10.86
N GLY A 29 11.57 1.91 10.92
CA GLY A 29 12.53 2.56 10.01
C GLY A 29 11.99 2.97 8.65
N LEU A 30 10.73 2.72 8.31
CA LEU A 30 10.13 3.21 7.07
C LEU A 30 10.00 4.73 7.09
N ARG A 31 10.40 5.41 5.99
CA ARG A 31 10.37 6.88 5.87
C ARG A 31 9.80 7.34 4.52
N SER A 32 8.79 8.21 4.57
CA SER A 32 8.29 8.94 3.40
C SER A 32 9.04 10.25 3.15
N ARG A 33 9.79 10.74 4.15
CA ARG A 33 10.43 12.04 4.14
C ARG A 33 9.45 13.23 4.04
N ASN A 34 8.16 12.99 4.22
CA ASN A 34 7.13 14.00 4.20
C ASN A 34 6.72 14.41 5.61
N ASN A 35 7.31 15.48 6.11
CA ASN A 35 7.06 15.99 7.45
C ASN A 35 5.63 16.54 7.67
N ALA A 36 4.84 16.69 6.60
CA ALA A 36 3.43 17.07 6.71
C ALA A 36 2.52 15.88 7.02
N MET A 37 3.02 14.65 6.92
CA MET A 37 2.27 13.43 7.23
C MET A 37 2.33 13.11 8.73
N PRO A 38 1.19 13.05 9.43
CA PRO A 38 1.16 12.64 10.84
C PRO A 38 1.77 11.24 11.07
N GLU A 39 1.58 10.34 10.13
CA GLU A 39 2.13 8.98 10.18
C GLU A 39 3.67 8.97 10.19
N GLU A 40 4.31 9.87 9.46
CA GLU A 40 5.78 9.98 9.44
C GLU A 40 6.30 10.37 10.82
N TYR A 41 5.70 11.40 11.42
CA TYR A 41 6.04 11.81 12.78
C TYR A 41 5.87 10.66 13.77
N ASN A 42 4.73 9.97 13.73
CA ASN A 42 4.44 8.85 14.63
C ASN A 42 5.46 7.71 14.50
N ARG A 43 5.88 7.36 13.27
CA ARG A 43 6.92 6.33 13.04
C ARG A 43 8.23 6.74 13.67
N ILE A 44 8.70 7.96 13.42
CA ILE A 44 9.97 8.47 13.95
C ILE A 44 9.97 8.45 15.48
N GLU A 45 8.91 8.95 16.12
CA GLU A 45 8.84 8.98 17.58
C GLU A 45 8.71 7.57 18.18
N THR A 46 7.96 6.66 17.55
CA THR A 46 7.88 5.26 17.99
C THR A 46 9.23 4.57 17.87
N ASP A 47 9.95 4.77 16.76
CA ASP A 47 11.29 4.20 16.57
C ASP A 47 12.27 4.65 17.67
N LYS A 48 12.25 5.94 18.04
CA LYS A 48 13.15 6.50 19.07
C LYS A 48 12.99 5.88 20.46
N ILE A 49 11.77 5.44 20.79
CA ILE A 49 11.45 4.90 22.13
C ILE A 49 11.41 3.37 22.17
N SER A 50 11.56 2.71 21.02
CA SER A 50 11.49 1.27 20.93
C SER A 50 12.80 0.59 21.31
N SER A 51 12.67 -0.50 22.09
CA SER A 51 13.81 -1.35 22.48
C SER A 51 14.17 -2.35 21.38
N PHE A 52 13.17 -2.82 20.62
CA PHE A 52 13.29 -3.75 19.51
C PHE A 52 12.73 -3.09 18.25
N LEU A 53 13.52 -3.06 17.18
CA LEU A 53 13.18 -2.42 15.90
C LEU A 53 13.27 -3.47 14.81
N PHE A 54 12.10 -3.96 14.35
CA PHE A 54 11.99 -5.00 13.35
C PHE A 54 11.81 -4.38 11.97
N THR A 55 12.84 -4.48 11.13
CA THR A 55 12.88 -3.84 9.82
C THR A 55 12.45 -4.79 8.70
N THR A 56 11.79 -4.23 7.70
CA THR A 56 11.27 -4.94 6.53
C THR A 56 12.26 -5.02 5.38
N GLU A 57 13.21 -4.07 5.32
CA GLU A 57 14.07 -3.82 4.16
C GLU A 57 15.36 -3.08 4.55
N PRO A 58 16.43 -3.12 3.73
CA PRO A 58 17.72 -2.50 4.06
C PRO A 58 17.64 -0.98 4.26
N ASP A 59 16.78 -0.27 3.51
CA ASP A 59 16.63 1.18 3.66
C ASP A 59 16.04 1.56 5.02
N ALA A 60 15.12 0.75 5.54
CA ALA A 60 14.56 0.93 6.87
C ALA A 60 15.65 0.81 7.96
N GLU A 61 16.53 -0.19 7.84
CA GLU A 61 17.68 -0.36 8.73
C GLU A 61 18.64 0.83 8.64
N LYS A 62 18.94 1.26 7.41
CA LYS A 62 19.80 2.44 7.17
C LYS A 62 19.23 3.70 7.81
N ASN A 63 17.92 3.96 7.65
CA ASN A 63 17.26 5.12 8.26
C ASN A 63 17.42 5.14 9.78
N LEU A 64 17.19 4.01 10.44
CA LEU A 64 17.33 3.89 11.90
C LEU A 64 18.76 4.13 12.36
N ARG A 65 19.76 3.61 11.65
CA ARG A 65 21.19 3.82 11.96
C ARG A 65 21.58 5.28 11.78
N ASP A 66 21.17 5.91 10.68
CA ASP A 66 21.45 7.32 10.37
C ASP A 66 20.79 8.27 11.40
N GLU A 67 19.64 7.89 11.94
CA GLU A 67 18.90 8.63 12.96
C GLU A 67 19.42 8.38 14.39
N GLY A 68 20.36 7.45 14.57
CA GLY A 68 21.01 7.16 15.83
C GLY A 68 20.08 6.62 16.92
N VAL A 69 19.07 5.79 16.54
CA VAL A 69 18.17 5.17 17.50
C VAL A 69 18.92 4.23 18.46
N SER A 70 18.48 4.17 19.71
CA SER A 70 19.13 3.38 20.76
C SER A 70 18.68 1.92 20.80
N GLY A 71 17.55 1.58 20.18
CA GLY A 71 17.00 0.23 20.15
C GLY A 71 17.82 -0.74 19.30
N LYS A 72 17.65 -2.04 19.54
CA LYS A 72 18.27 -3.08 18.73
C LYS A 72 17.52 -3.28 17.43
N ILE A 73 18.24 -3.20 16.30
CA ILE A 73 17.69 -3.33 14.94
C ILE A 73 17.82 -4.79 14.48
N TYR A 74 16.71 -5.36 14.01
CA TYR A 74 16.63 -6.73 13.52
C TYR A 74 15.97 -6.76 12.15
N PRO A 75 16.69 -7.12 11.08
CA PRO A 75 16.08 -7.38 9.78
C PRO A 75 15.30 -8.70 9.83
N VAL A 76 13.99 -8.63 9.70
CA VAL A 76 13.08 -9.79 9.85
C VAL A 76 12.25 -10.05 8.60
N GLY A 77 12.18 -9.09 7.67
CA GLY A 77 11.27 -9.14 6.55
C GLY A 77 9.91 -8.52 6.87
N ASN A 78 8.92 -8.81 6.05
CA ASN A 78 7.67 -8.07 6.02
C ASN A 78 6.47 -8.94 6.43
N VAL A 79 5.86 -8.64 7.58
CA VAL A 79 4.69 -9.37 8.12
C VAL A 79 3.44 -9.24 7.25
N MET A 80 3.33 -8.20 6.41
CA MET A 80 2.25 -8.09 5.43
C MET A 80 2.35 -9.21 4.39
N ILE A 81 3.59 -9.59 4.03
CA ILE A 81 3.85 -10.67 3.07
C ILE A 81 3.57 -12.04 3.70
N ASP A 82 3.80 -12.23 5.00
CA ASP A 82 3.39 -13.44 5.71
C ASP A 82 1.87 -13.65 5.57
N THR A 83 1.11 -12.57 5.79
CA THR A 83 -0.35 -12.56 5.64
C THR A 83 -0.76 -12.88 4.20
N LEU A 84 -0.14 -12.22 3.22
CA LEU A 84 -0.40 -12.46 1.80
C LEU A 84 -0.20 -13.93 1.43
N ILE A 85 0.98 -14.49 1.76
CA ILE A 85 1.32 -15.89 1.43
C ILE A 85 0.33 -16.86 2.09
N ARG A 86 -0.04 -16.62 3.35
CA ARG A 86 -1.02 -17.42 4.07
C ARG A 86 -2.40 -17.43 3.41
N PHE A 87 -2.86 -16.28 2.93
CA PHE A 87 -4.20 -16.16 2.34
C PHE A 87 -4.26 -16.47 0.86
N LEU A 88 -3.13 -16.53 0.16
CA LEU A 88 -3.07 -16.75 -1.28
C LEU A 88 -3.80 -18.02 -1.75
N PRO A 89 -3.62 -19.22 -1.11
CA PRO A 89 -4.34 -20.43 -1.50
C PRO A 89 -5.86 -20.34 -1.32
N ILE A 90 -6.31 -19.47 -0.41
CA ILE A 90 -7.74 -19.21 -0.17
C ILE A 90 -8.27 -18.27 -1.25
N ALA A 91 -7.51 -17.21 -1.56
CA ALA A 91 -7.85 -16.23 -2.59
C ALA A 91 -7.93 -16.87 -4.00
N GLU A 92 -7.14 -17.89 -4.29
CA GLU A 92 -7.19 -18.65 -5.55
C GLU A 92 -8.52 -19.38 -5.77
N LYS A 93 -9.26 -19.67 -4.70
CA LYS A 93 -10.57 -20.31 -4.74
C LYS A 93 -11.73 -19.31 -4.81
N SER A 94 -11.45 -18.01 -4.75
CA SER A 94 -12.48 -16.97 -4.80
C SER A 94 -13.16 -16.93 -6.16
N THR A 95 -14.48 -16.79 -6.16
CA THR A 95 -15.31 -16.61 -7.36
C THR A 95 -15.51 -15.14 -7.74
N VAL A 96 -14.77 -14.22 -7.14
CA VAL A 96 -14.96 -12.77 -7.34
C VAL A 96 -14.79 -12.34 -8.79
N MET A 97 -13.85 -12.92 -9.53
CA MET A 97 -13.66 -12.60 -10.95
C MET A 97 -14.88 -12.99 -11.79
N GLU A 98 -15.47 -14.15 -11.52
CA GLU A 98 -16.69 -14.60 -12.17
C GLU A 98 -17.86 -13.67 -11.82
N ARG A 99 -18.07 -13.36 -10.54
CA ARG A 99 -19.12 -12.43 -10.07
C ARG A 99 -19.02 -11.05 -10.72
N LEU A 100 -17.79 -10.57 -10.98
CA LEU A 100 -17.53 -9.25 -11.59
C LEU A 100 -17.35 -9.31 -13.11
N GLY A 101 -17.47 -10.49 -13.74
CA GLY A 101 -17.35 -10.65 -15.18
C GLY A 101 -16.01 -10.22 -15.76
N VAL A 102 -14.90 -10.45 -15.02
CA VAL A 102 -13.52 -10.16 -15.44
C VAL A 102 -12.69 -11.43 -15.56
N LYS A 103 -11.65 -11.38 -16.39
CA LYS A 103 -10.70 -12.49 -16.61
C LYS A 103 -9.30 -12.08 -16.19
N SER A 104 -8.52 -13.06 -15.77
CA SER A 104 -7.10 -12.85 -15.40
C SER A 104 -6.34 -12.13 -16.52
N GLY A 105 -5.54 -11.14 -16.15
CA GLY A 105 -4.72 -10.34 -17.06
C GLY A 105 -5.46 -9.36 -17.98
N THR A 106 -6.79 -9.15 -17.78
CA THR A 106 -7.59 -8.31 -18.69
C THR A 106 -8.14 -7.04 -18.07
N PHE A 107 -7.87 -6.76 -16.81
CA PHE A 107 -8.42 -5.61 -16.10
C PHE A 107 -7.38 -4.87 -15.26
N ALA A 108 -7.65 -3.59 -15.01
CA ALA A 108 -6.96 -2.78 -14.02
C ALA A 108 -7.74 -2.82 -12.70
N LEU A 109 -7.05 -3.08 -11.59
CA LEU A 109 -7.61 -2.94 -10.25
C LEU A 109 -7.23 -1.57 -9.69
N ILE A 110 -8.19 -0.86 -9.09
CA ILE A 110 -7.96 0.48 -8.54
C ILE A 110 -8.25 0.50 -7.05
N THR A 111 -7.40 1.17 -6.29
CA THR A 111 -7.69 1.59 -4.91
C THR A 111 -7.34 3.06 -4.72
N LEU A 112 -8.19 3.80 -4.05
CA LEU A 112 -8.01 5.22 -3.78
C LEU A 112 -8.67 5.56 -2.45
N HIS A 113 -7.88 5.97 -1.45
CA HIS A 113 -8.38 6.27 -0.10
C HIS A 113 -7.55 7.29 0.68
N ARG A 114 -6.36 7.70 0.18
CA ARG A 114 -5.51 8.68 0.87
C ARG A 114 -6.10 10.07 0.81
N ALA A 115 -5.95 10.83 1.91
CA ALA A 115 -6.48 12.20 2.04
C ALA A 115 -6.04 13.11 0.89
N GLU A 116 -4.78 13.03 0.47
CA GLU A 116 -4.24 13.80 -0.64
C GLU A 116 -5.06 13.64 -1.93
N ASN A 117 -5.43 12.40 -2.26
CA ASN A 117 -6.20 12.10 -3.45
C ASN A 117 -7.71 12.31 -3.27
N VAL A 118 -8.24 11.93 -2.10
CA VAL A 118 -9.70 11.91 -1.87
C VAL A 118 -10.22 13.28 -1.44
N ASP A 119 -9.50 13.99 -0.58
CA ASP A 119 -9.99 15.27 -0.07
C ASP A 119 -9.58 16.43 -0.98
N ALA A 120 -8.32 16.46 -1.44
CA ALA A 120 -7.79 17.57 -2.22
C ALA A 120 -7.98 17.38 -3.75
N ASN A 121 -7.70 16.18 -4.28
CA ASN A 121 -7.52 15.94 -5.71
C ASN A 121 -8.55 14.99 -6.34
N LEU A 122 -9.65 14.64 -5.67
CA LEU A 122 -10.60 13.61 -6.10
C LEU A 122 -11.04 13.74 -7.57
N GLY A 123 -11.41 14.96 -8.00
CA GLY A 123 -11.86 15.17 -9.38
C GLY A 123 -10.76 14.96 -10.41
N ILE A 124 -9.53 15.35 -10.08
CA ILE A 124 -8.36 15.13 -10.92
C ILE A 124 -8.06 13.64 -10.98
N ALA A 125 -8.00 12.96 -9.83
CA ALA A 125 -7.72 11.54 -9.72
C ALA A 125 -8.69 10.70 -10.56
N LEU A 126 -10.01 10.85 -10.34
CA LEU A 126 -11.03 10.08 -11.07
C LEU A 126 -11.00 10.35 -12.58
N LYS A 127 -10.86 11.63 -13.00
CA LYS A 127 -10.76 11.98 -14.42
C LYS A 127 -9.50 11.40 -15.06
N THR A 128 -8.36 11.51 -14.38
CA THR A 128 -7.07 11.02 -14.89
C THR A 128 -7.10 9.50 -15.05
N ILE A 129 -7.56 8.78 -14.04
CA ILE A 129 -7.71 7.31 -14.07
C ILE A 129 -8.63 6.91 -15.22
N LYS A 130 -9.84 7.47 -15.27
CA LYS A 130 -10.81 7.17 -16.33
C LYS A 130 -10.22 7.39 -17.73
N ASN A 131 -9.65 8.59 -17.97
CA ASN A 131 -9.15 8.95 -19.30
C ASN A 131 -7.92 8.13 -19.72
N SER A 132 -7.14 7.64 -18.76
CA SER A 132 -5.96 6.82 -19.03
C SER A 132 -6.32 5.37 -19.32
N LEU A 133 -7.40 4.85 -18.76
CA LEU A 133 -7.82 3.45 -18.91
C LEU A 133 -8.92 3.26 -19.96
N GLN A 134 -9.63 4.32 -20.36
CA GLN A 134 -10.73 4.24 -21.32
C GLN A 134 -10.24 3.70 -22.66
N GLY A 135 -10.85 2.59 -23.12
CA GLY A 135 -10.46 1.92 -24.36
C GLY A 135 -9.19 1.07 -24.29
N VAL A 136 -8.52 1.05 -23.14
CA VAL A 136 -7.30 0.26 -22.93
C VAL A 136 -7.63 -1.09 -22.29
N MET A 137 -8.36 -1.09 -21.17
CA MET A 137 -8.78 -2.31 -20.47
C MET A 137 -9.99 -2.05 -19.57
N LYS A 138 -10.62 -3.13 -19.11
CA LYS A 138 -11.66 -3.04 -18.08
C LYS A 138 -11.07 -2.52 -16.78
N VAL A 139 -11.90 -1.84 -16.01
CA VAL A 139 -11.55 -1.35 -14.67
C VAL A 139 -12.36 -2.12 -13.64
N VAL A 140 -11.79 -2.42 -12.48
CA VAL A 140 -12.50 -2.85 -11.27
C VAL A 140 -12.05 -1.94 -10.14
N PHE A 141 -12.99 -1.24 -9.53
CA PHE A 141 -12.71 -0.29 -8.46
C PHE A 141 -13.55 -0.61 -7.22
N PRO A 142 -13.10 -1.52 -6.34
CA PRO A 142 -13.70 -1.70 -5.02
C PRO A 142 -13.54 -0.40 -4.23
N ILE A 143 -14.65 0.33 -4.02
CA ILE A 143 -14.56 1.67 -3.48
C ILE A 143 -14.42 1.67 -1.97
N HIS A 144 -13.44 2.42 -1.45
CA HIS A 144 -13.33 2.65 -0.02
C HIS A 144 -14.47 3.59 0.46
N PRO A 145 -15.10 3.36 1.63
CA PRO A 145 -16.20 4.20 2.14
C PRO A 145 -15.88 5.70 2.12
N ARG A 146 -14.69 6.08 2.57
CA ARG A 146 -14.22 7.49 2.52
C ARG A 146 -14.30 8.08 1.12
N THR A 147 -13.90 7.33 0.11
CA THR A 147 -13.90 7.80 -1.28
C THR A 147 -15.31 7.92 -1.83
N ARG A 148 -16.18 6.97 -1.49
CA ARG A 148 -17.61 7.03 -1.81
C ARG A 148 -18.25 8.29 -1.22
N ASP A 149 -18.08 8.50 0.08
CA ASP A 149 -18.65 9.64 0.79
C ASP A 149 -18.13 10.98 0.22
N ALA A 150 -16.84 11.03 -0.14
CA ALA A 150 -16.26 12.21 -0.77
C ALA A 150 -16.84 12.49 -2.16
N ILE A 151 -17.11 11.46 -2.96
CA ILE A 151 -17.76 11.60 -4.28
C ILE A 151 -19.19 12.12 -4.09
N ILE A 152 -19.95 11.50 -3.21
CA ILE A 152 -21.35 11.89 -2.94
C ILE A 152 -21.42 13.30 -2.39
N LYS A 153 -20.57 13.65 -1.43
CA LYS A 153 -20.49 15.00 -0.86
C LYS A 153 -20.17 16.05 -1.92
N LYS A 154 -19.31 15.73 -2.88
CA LYS A 154 -18.84 16.69 -3.89
C LYS A 154 -19.80 16.87 -5.06
N TRP A 155 -20.47 15.79 -5.51
CA TRP A 155 -21.28 15.82 -6.74
C TRP A 155 -22.70 15.26 -6.58
N GLY A 156 -23.04 14.65 -5.45
CA GLY A 156 -24.33 14.02 -5.18
C GLY A 156 -24.44 12.57 -5.65
N GLU A 157 -25.48 11.88 -5.21
CA GLU A 157 -25.75 10.46 -5.51
C GLU A 157 -25.91 10.18 -7.01
N ARG A 158 -26.54 11.10 -7.75
CA ARG A 158 -26.74 10.94 -9.20
C ARG A 158 -25.40 10.82 -9.94
N ASP A 159 -24.45 11.71 -9.62
CA ASP A 159 -23.15 11.71 -10.27
C ASP A 159 -22.27 10.56 -9.77
N PHE A 160 -22.46 10.10 -8.53
CA PHE A 160 -21.87 8.85 -8.05
C PHE A 160 -22.25 7.68 -8.96
N GLY A 161 -23.56 7.53 -9.30
CA GLY A 161 -24.02 6.51 -10.25
C GLY A 161 -23.30 6.60 -11.61
N VAL A 162 -23.11 7.81 -12.13
CA VAL A 162 -22.34 8.01 -13.39
C VAL A 162 -20.87 7.55 -13.27
N TRP A 163 -20.24 7.75 -12.11
CA TRP A 163 -18.89 7.26 -11.87
C TRP A 163 -18.86 5.74 -11.73
N CYS A 164 -19.88 5.13 -11.09
CA CYS A 164 -20.01 3.67 -11.00
C CYS A 164 -19.98 3.02 -12.37
N ASP A 165 -20.77 3.52 -13.31
CA ASP A 165 -20.82 2.99 -14.68
C ASP A 165 -19.49 3.18 -15.43
N ARG A 166 -18.84 4.35 -15.25
CA ARG A 166 -17.63 4.70 -15.99
C ARG A 166 -16.36 3.99 -15.53
N LEU A 167 -16.28 3.67 -14.24
CA LEU A 167 -15.09 3.05 -13.61
C LEU A 167 -15.39 1.67 -13.04
N HIS A 168 -16.55 1.08 -13.34
CA HIS A 168 -16.98 -0.19 -12.76
C HIS A 168 -16.69 -0.21 -11.25
N ILE A 169 -17.24 0.81 -10.56
CA ILE A 169 -17.13 0.92 -9.10
C ILE A 169 -18.01 -0.17 -8.49
N VAL A 170 -17.43 -0.93 -7.58
CA VAL A 170 -18.13 -2.00 -6.85
C VAL A 170 -18.03 -1.75 -5.35
N GLU A 171 -18.91 -2.39 -4.57
CA GLU A 171 -18.86 -2.32 -3.11
C GLU A 171 -17.51 -2.78 -2.56
N PRO A 172 -17.13 -2.34 -1.35
CA PRO A 172 -15.91 -2.79 -0.70
C PRO A 172 -15.83 -4.31 -0.62
N LEU A 173 -14.68 -4.87 -0.91
CA LEU A 173 -14.43 -6.30 -0.89
C LEU A 173 -13.65 -6.71 0.37
N GLY A 174 -13.91 -7.92 0.87
CA GLY A 174 -13.05 -8.54 1.87
C GLY A 174 -11.67 -8.86 1.30
N TYR A 175 -10.68 -9.03 2.20
CA TYR A 175 -9.27 -9.22 1.82
C TYR A 175 -9.04 -10.37 0.83
N VAL A 176 -9.70 -11.51 1.03
CA VAL A 176 -9.57 -12.70 0.16
C VAL A 176 -9.99 -12.41 -1.29
N ASP A 177 -11.15 -11.77 -1.48
CA ASP A 177 -11.64 -11.39 -2.80
C ASP A 177 -10.75 -10.32 -3.44
N PHE A 178 -10.32 -9.34 -2.64
CA PHE A 178 -9.42 -8.29 -3.11
C PHE A 178 -8.05 -8.85 -3.53
N LEU A 179 -7.48 -9.76 -2.75
CA LEU A 179 -6.23 -10.45 -3.07
C LEU A 179 -6.35 -11.28 -4.35
N SER A 180 -7.48 -11.97 -4.53
CA SER A 180 -7.77 -12.70 -5.78
C SER A 180 -7.76 -11.76 -6.99
N LEU A 181 -8.42 -10.60 -6.89
CA LEU A 181 -8.39 -9.60 -7.97
C LEU A 181 -6.98 -9.04 -8.19
N MET A 182 -6.27 -8.71 -7.12
CA MET A 182 -4.92 -8.13 -7.21
C MET A 182 -3.94 -9.08 -7.91
N LYS A 183 -3.93 -10.36 -7.52
CA LYS A 183 -3.11 -11.40 -8.17
C LYS A 183 -3.40 -11.54 -9.66
N ASN A 184 -4.65 -11.37 -10.06
CA ASN A 184 -5.11 -11.59 -11.42
C ASN A 184 -5.24 -10.29 -12.26
N ALA A 185 -4.95 -9.13 -11.69
CA ALA A 185 -4.98 -7.87 -12.41
C ALA A 185 -3.86 -7.79 -13.45
N LYS A 186 -4.11 -7.13 -14.58
CA LYS A 186 -3.05 -6.73 -15.53
C LYS A 186 -2.16 -5.65 -14.94
N VAL A 187 -2.75 -4.78 -14.11
CA VAL A 187 -2.08 -3.68 -13.41
C VAL A 187 -2.93 -3.26 -12.21
N VAL A 188 -2.26 -2.81 -11.17
CA VAL A 188 -2.90 -2.17 -10.01
C VAL A 188 -2.54 -0.70 -9.99
N LEU A 189 -3.55 0.19 -9.87
CA LEU A 189 -3.37 1.61 -9.63
C LEU A 189 -3.77 1.91 -8.20
N THR A 190 -2.86 2.44 -7.38
CA THR A 190 -3.09 2.56 -5.93
C THR A 190 -2.43 3.80 -5.32
N ASP A 191 -3.00 4.28 -4.21
CA ASP A 191 -2.35 5.22 -3.29
C ASP A 191 -1.95 4.56 -1.95
N SER A 192 -2.14 3.24 -1.82
CA SER A 192 -1.82 2.46 -0.62
C SER A 192 -0.37 2.00 -0.59
N GLY A 193 0.32 2.18 0.55
CA GLY A 193 1.67 1.63 0.77
C GLY A 193 1.69 0.10 0.77
N GLY A 194 0.78 -0.54 1.51
CA GLY A 194 0.71 -2.01 1.60
C GLY A 194 0.45 -2.69 0.25
N ILE A 195 -0.38 -2.10 -0.62
CA ILE A 195 -0.63 -2.63 -1.96
C ILE A 195 0.64 -2.62 -2.83
N GLN A 196 1.53 -1.64 -2.65
CA GLN A 196 2.82 -1.60 -3.35
C GLN A 196 3.70 -2.79 -2.97
N GLU A 197 3.69 -3.18 -1.69
CA GLU A 197 4.41 -4.34 -1.18
C GLU A 197 3.79 -5.64 -1.68
N GLU A 198 2.48 -5.79 -1.55
CA GLU A 198 1.77 -7.00 -1.99
C GLU A 198 1.89 -7.22 -3.50
N THR A 199 1.76 -6.19 -4.34
CA THR A 199 1.96 -6.29 -5.78
C THR A 199 3.39 -6.63 -6.16
N THR A 200 4.38 -6.15 -5.40
CA THR A 200 5.79 -6.53 -5.57
C THR A 200 6.00 -8.02 -5.31
N ALA A 201 5.46 -8.54 -4.20
CA ALA A 201 5.53 -9.96 -3.87
C ALA A 201 4.79 -10.86 -4.89
N LEU A 202 3.69 -10.36 -5.46
CA LEU A 202 2.92 -11.07 -6.49
C LEU A 202 3.48 -10.94 -7.90
N GLY A 203 4.46 -10.07 -8.13
CA GLY A 203 4.98 -9.77 -9.47
C GLY A 203 3.98 -9.01 -10.37
N VAL A 204 2.97 -8.35 -9.80
CA VAL A 204 1.94 -7.62 -10.54
C VAL A 204 2.38 -6.17 -10.77
N PRO A 205 2.29 -5.63 -12.00
CA PRO A 205 2.58 -4.23 -12.27
C PRO A 205 1.77 -3.30 -11.37
N CYS A 206 2.44 -2.33 -10.72
CA CYS A 206 1.83 -1.37 -9.82
C CYS A 206 2.14 0.07 -10.26
N LEU A 207 1.12 0.93 -10.29
CA LEU A 207 1.25 2.35 -10.53
C LEU A 207 0.81 3.11 -9.30
N THR A 208 1.76 3.73 -8.60
CA THR A 208 1.49 4.50 -7.38
C THR A 208 1.00 5.90 -7.73
N LEU A 209 -0.25 6.19 -7.36
CA LEU A 209 -0.94 7.47 -7.57
C LEU A 209 -0.56 8.52 -6.51
N ARG A 210 0.71 8.59 -6.17
CA ARG A 210 1.32 9.52 -5.22
C ARG A 210 2.61 10.09 -5.82
N ASN A 211 3.12 11.18 -5.27
CA ASN A 211 4.39 11.77 -5.69
C ASN A 211 5.60 11.16 -4.98
N GLU A 212 5.37 10.41 -3.92
CA GLU A 212 6.37 9.79 -3.05
C GLU A 212 5.90 8.44 -2.51
N THR A 213 6.81 7.66 -1.95
CA THR A 213 6.51 6.43 -1.24
C THR A 213 7.42 6.25 -0.03
N GLU A 214 6.90 5.66 1.03
CA GLU A 214 7.65 5.19 2.17
C GLU A 214 8.29 3.80 1.95
N ARG A 215 8.12 3.23 0.75
CA ARG A 215 8.58 1.88 0.37
C ARG A 215 9.39 1.91 -0.92
N PRO A 216 10.58 2.56 -0.93
CA PRO A 216 11.40 2.72 -2.13
C PRO A 216 11.81 1.39 -2.77
N ILE A 217 11.99 0.34 -1.96
CA ILE A 217 12.33 -1.00 -2.44
C ILE A 217 11.33 -1.56 -3.45
N THR A 218 10.04 -1.19 -3.35
CA THR A 218 9.02 -1.63 -4.31
C THR A 218 9.22 -1.02 -5.70
N VAL A 219 9.86 0.16 -5.75
CA VAL A 219 10.22 0.86 -6.99
C VAL A 219 11.54 0.36 -7.53
N GLU A 220 12.53 0.17 -6.68
CA GLU A 220 13.91 -0.19 -7.05
C GLU A 220 14.02 -1.65 -7.49
N MET A 221 13.48 -2.55 -6.68
CA MET A 221 13.53 -3.99 -6.92
C MET A 221 12.20 -4.53 -7.46
N GLY A 222 11.08 -3.97 -7.02
CA GLY A 222 9.74 -4.48 -7.32
C GLY A 222 9.16 -4.01 -8.65
N THR A 223 7.86 -4.21 -8.78
CA THR A 223 7.08 -3.93 -9.98
C THR A 223 6.43 -2.55 -9.98
N ASN A 224 6.66 -1.75 -8.94
CA ASN A 224 6.01 -0.46 -8.71
C ASN A 224 6.69 0.69 -9.48
N GLU A 225 5.89 1.67 -9.92
CA GLU A 225 6.34 2.95 -10.46
C GLU A 225 5.51 4.08 -9.88
N ILE A 226 6.18 5.17 -9.44
CA ILE A 226 5.52 6.35 -8.90
C ILE A 226 5.10 7.24 -10.07
N VAL A 227 3.80 7.34 -10.32
CA VAL A 227 3.24 8.08 -11.46
C VAL A 227 2.47 9.32 -11.04
N GLY A 228 2.12 9.46 -9.76
CA GLY A 228 1.28 10.55 -9.27
C GLY A 228 -0.09 10.55 -9.97
N LEU A 229 -0.62 11.74 -10.16
CA LEU A 229 -1.82 11.98 -10.99
C LEU A 229 -1.47 12.50 -12.38
N ASP A 230 -0.28 12.19 -12.89
CA ASP A 230 0.17 12.58 -14.23
C ASP A 230 -0.39 11.62 -15.30
N ALA A 231 -1.34 12.13 -16.08
CA ALA A 231 -2.00 11.36 -17.13
C ALA A 231 -1.04 10.85 -18.21
N THR A 232 0.07 11.55 -18.45
CA THR A 232 1.07 11.16 -19.45
C THR A 232 1.88 9.99 -18.94
N LYS A 233 2.43 10.08 -17.74
CA LYS A 233 3.15 8.98 -17.08
C LYS A 233 2.29 7.73 -16.97
N ILE A 234 1.03 7.86 -16.53
CA ILE A 234 0.11 6.73 -16.43
C ILE A 234 -0.09 6.06 -17.79
N ARG A 235 -0.37 6.83 -18.87
CA ARG A 235 -0.56 6.26 -20.20
C ARG A 235 0.69 5.59 -20.76
N GLU A 236 1.86 6.16 -20.56
CA GLU A 236 3.15 5.56 -20.99
C GLU A 236 3.41 4.26 -20.25
N SER A 237 3.19 4.23 -18.94
CA SER A 237 3.32 3.02 -18.12
C SER A 237 2.32 1.95 -18.52
N LEU A 238 1.04 2.29 -18.73
CA LEU A 238 0.03 1.37 -19.24
C LEU A 238 0.41 0.80 -20.62
N LYS A 239 0.95 1.63 -21.51
CA LYS A 239 1.43 1.16 -22.83
C LYS A 239 2.55 0.11 -22.69
N ARG A 240 3.52 0.35 -21.81
CA ARG A 240 4.59 -0.64 -21.53
C ARG A 240 4.02 -1.95 -20.96
N ILE A 241 3.05 -1.86 -20.03
CA ILE A 241 2.39 -3.02 -19.41
C ILE A 241 1.61 -3.85 -20.44
N VAL A 242 0.82 -3.17 -21.30
CA VAL A 242 0.02 -3.84 -22.34
C VAL A 242 0.91 -4.52 -23.37
N ASN A 243 2.01 -3.89 -23.77
CA ASN A 243 2.95 -4.39 -24.76
C ASN A 243 3.93 -5.44 -24.18
N GLY A 244 3.86 -5.78 -22.89
CA GLY A 244 4.76 -6.75 -22.26
C GLY A 244 6.20 -6.26 -22.08
N THR A 245 6.43 -4.95 -22.12
CA THR A 245 7.76 -4.32 -21.92
C THR A 245 7.89 -3.66 -20.55
N TRP A 246 7.03 -4.05 -19.61
CA TRP A 246 7.13 -3.62 -18.23
C TRP A 246 8.35 -4.24 -17.55
N LYS A 247 8.90 -3.53 -16.56
CA LYS A 247 10.01 -4.06 -15.77
C LYS A 247 9.64 -5.36 -15.06
N HIS A 248 10.57 -6.29 -15.00
CA HIS A 248 10.46 -7.46 -14.16
C HIS A 248 10.99 -7.12 -12.77
N GLY A 249 10.11 -7.18 -11.78
CA GLY A 249 10.50 -7.01 -10.39
C GLY A 249 11.04 -8.31 -9.78
N THR A 250 11.78 -8.15 -8.70
CA THR A 250 12.21 -9.26 -7.82
C THR A 250 11.61 -9.07 -6.44
N VAL A 251 11.34 -10.17 -5.75
CA VAL A 251 10.87 -10.12 -4.36
C VAL A 251 12.08 -9.78 -3.47
N PRO A 252 11.98 -8.77 -2.59
CA PRO A 252 13.04 -8.43 -1.65
C PRO A 252 13.42 -9.60 -0.75
N GLU A 253 14.67 -9.61 -0.28
CA GLU A 253 15.15 -10.61 0.67
C GLU A 253 14.29 -10.59 1.96
N LEU A 254 14.07 -11.77 2.55
CA LEU A 254 13.23 -11.99 3.74
C LEU A 254 11.72 -11.71 3.57
N TRP A 255 11.25 -11.39 2.36
CA TRP A 255 9.82 -11.33 2.07
C TRP A 255 9.28 -12.72 1.70
N ASP A 256 9.52 -13.69 2.56
CA ASP A 256 9.37 -15.14 2.32
C ASP A 256 8.22 -15.79 3.12
N GLY A 257 7.48 -15.00 3.91
CA GLY A 257 6.36 -15.49 4.70
C GLY A 257 6.71 -15.94 6.12
N HIS A 258 7.93 -15.65 6.60
CA HIS A 258 8.44 -16.09 7.91
C HIS A 258 8.88 -14.92 8.81
N ALA A 259 8.48 -13.68 8.51
CA ALA A 259 8.85 -12.52 9.31
C ALA A 259 8.32 -12.60 10.75
N ALA A 260 7.06 -13.02 10.91
CA ALA A 260 6.45 -13.17 12.24
C ALA A 260 7.14 -14.25 13.10
N GLU A 261 7.60 -15.35 12.49
CA GLU A 261 8.35 -16.40 13.17
C GLU A 261 9.69 -15.86 13.68
N ARG A 262 10.45 -15.13 12.84
CA ARG A 262 11.70 -14.47 13.23
C ARG A 262 11.52 -13.49 14.39
N ILE A 263 10.45 -12.68 14.35
CA ILE A 263 10.09 -11.75 15.44
C ILE A 263 9.85 -12.53 16.74
N ALA A 264 9.04 -13.60 16.68
CA ALA A 264 8.73 -14.40 17.86
C ALA A 264 9.99 -15.03 18.47
N ASP A 265 10.87 -15.61 17.65
CA ASP A 265 12.13 -16.23 18.11
C ASP A 265 13.04 -15.20 18.79
N ILE A 266 13.15 -13.99 18.24
CA ILE A 266 13.94 -12.91 18.84
C ILE A 266 13.35 -12.46 20.18
N LEU A 267 12.03 -12.31 20.29
CA LEU A 267 11.37 -11.88 21.50
C LEU A 267 11.41 -12.94 22.61
N ILE A 268 11.39 -14.23 22.24
CA ILE A 268 11.52 -15.35 23.22
C ILE A 268 12.95 -15.43 23.77
N ALA A 269 13.95 -15.06 22.95
CA ALA A 269 15.36 -15.11 23.33
C ALA A 269 15.84 -13.86 24.09
N ALA A 270 15.03 -12.80 24.18
CA ALA A 270 15.38 -11.50 24.79
C ALA A 270 15.09 -11.46 26.29
#